data_3b1cf6a1bead4b7138e44dc8abd6cf3c
#
_entry.id   3b1cf6a1bead4b7138e44dc8abd6cf3c
#
_cell.length_a   1.000
_cell.length_b   1.000
_cell.length_c   1.000
_cell.angle_alpha   90.00
_cell.angle_beta   90.00
_cell.angle_gamma   90.00
#
_symmetry.space_group_name_H-M   'P 1'
#
loop_
_entity.id
_entity.type
_entity.pdbx_description
1 polymer ?
#
loop_
_entity_poly.entity_id
_entity_poly.type
_entity_poly.pdbx_seq_one_letter_code
_entity_poly.pdbx_strand_id
1 'polypeptide(L)'
;MKEEEEVPRIKLAVALFTAIVLAVSLVSAQEVSQEDYDAAIDELRFILTDTAMHIDASYFGDLGEDSDKAFTQFSKIETFWKAKGQEKALELTEQAFAAISGISRASGAQDGPAATAALTELRARFDNIRDPECLNKPVGTTC
;
A
#
# COMPACT_ATOMS: atom_id res chain seq x y z
N MET A 1 -33.63 63.16 12.64
CA MET A 1 -32.96 62.38 11.55
C MET A 1 -31.77 61.69 12.18
N LYS A 2 -31.89 60.40 12.44
CA LYS A 2 -30.79 59.57 12.88
C LYS A 2 -30.53 58.56 11.73
N GLU A 3 -29.39 58.71 11.08
CA GLU A 3 -28.89 57.69 10.21
C GLU A 3 -28.34 56.58 11.11
N GLU A 4 -28.97 55.40 11.11
CA GLU A 4 -28.46 54.21 11.75
C GLU A 4 -27.42 53.56 10.84
N GLU A 5 -26.24 53.53 11.36
CA GLU A 5 -25.04 52.91 10.81
C GLU A 5 -25.17 51.35 10.89
N GLU A 6 -25.69 50.76 9.84
CA GLU A 6 -25.87 49.31 9.74
C GLU A 6 -24.81 48.73 8.82
N VAL A 7 -23.55 48.69 9.21
CA VAL A 7 -22.56 47.79 8.57
C VAL A 7 -21.38 47.51 9.54
N PRO A 8 -21.42 46.44 10.34
CA PRO A 8 -20.24 45.59 10.36
C PRO A 8 -20.51 44.07 10.53
N ARG A 9 -21.79 43.64 10.59
CA ARG A 9 -22.07 42.22 10.89
C ARG A 9 -21.79 41.27 9.74
N ILE A 10 -21.90 41.73 8.50
CA ILE A 10 -21.68 40.89 7.31
C ILE A 10 -20.20 40.61 7.07
N LYS A 11 -19.30 41.54 7.40
CA LYS A 11 -17.85 41.35 7.23
C LYS A 11 -17.26 40.36 8.21
N LEU A 12 -17.84 40.24 9.41
CA LEU A 12 -17.39 39.25 10.42
C LEU A 12 -17.78 37.81 10.06
N ALA A 13 -18.95 37.61 9.44
CA ALA A 13 -19.44 36.30 9.03
C ALA A 13 -18.61 35.72 7.86
N VAL A 14 -18.18 36.55 6.92
CA VAL A 14 -17.36 36.12 5.77
C VAL A 14 -15.93 35.76 6.22
N ALA A 15 -15.38 36.50 7.20
CA ALA A 15 -14.05 36.18 7.74
C ALA A 15 -14.01 34.87 8.54
N LEU A 16 -15.11 34.52 9.23
CA LEU A 16 -15.20 33.24 9.97
C LEU A 16 -15.37 32.04 9.03
N PHE A 17 -16.08 32.22 7.91
CA PHE A 17 -16.28 31.13 6.95
C PHE A 17 -15.02 30.77 6.17
N THR A 18 -14.18 31.75 5.86
CA THR A 18 -12.89 31.52 5.19
C THR A 18 -11.87 30.83 6.09
N ALA A 19 -11.90 31.05 7.41
CA ALA A 19 -11.03 30.37 8.37
C ALA A 19 -11.38 28.89 8.56
N ILE A 20 -12.66 28.53 8.46
CA ILE A 20 -13.11 27.13 8.61
C ILE A 20 -12.78 26.29 7.37
N VAL A 21 -12.81 26.87 6.16
CA VAL A 21 -12.47 26.16 4.91
C VAL A 21 -10.98 25.85 4.82
N LEU A 22 -10.11 26.66 5.42
CA LEU A 22 -8.67 26.41 5.46
C LEU A 22 -8.24 25.36 6.50
N ALA A 23 -9.05 25.08 7.52
CA ALA A 23 -8.75 24.10 8.55
C ALA A 23 -9.08 22.64 8.15
N VAL A 24 -9.87 22.43 7.09
CA VAL A 24 -10.27 21.09 6.61
C VAL A 24 -9.24 20.47 5.64
N SER A 25 -8.24 21.23 5.20
CA SER A 25 -7.24 20.78 4.22
C SER A 25 -5.99 20.13 4.82
N LEU A 26 -5.95 19.89 6.13
CA LEU A 26 -4.87 19.19 6.80
C LEU A 26 -5.32 17.81 7.31
N VAL A 27 -6.00 17.05 6.47
CA VAL A 27 -5.91 15.59 6.59
C VAL A 27 -4.54 15.26 6.03
N SER A 28 -3.54 15.29 6.91
CA SER A 28 -2.22 14.72 6.63
C SER A 28 -2.45 13.28 6.22
N ALA A 29 -2.35 12.97 4.93
CA ALA A 29 -2.09 11.60 4.52
C ALA A 29 -0.86 11.20 5.35
N GLN A 30 -0.98 10.20 6.21
CA GLN A 30 0.08 9.77 7.08
C GLN A 30 1.21 9.29 6.17
N GLU A 31 2.25 10.13 6.02
CA GLU A 31 3.42 9.77 5.22
C GLU A 31 4.08 8.57 5.87
N VAL A 32 4.25 7.51 5.12
CA VAL A 32 5.04 6.35 5.54
C VAL A 32 6.50 6.79 5.54
N SER A 33 7.15 6.68 6.69
CA SER A 33 8.57 7.02 6.82
C SER A 33 9.47 6.00 6.11
N GLN A 34 10.76 6.33 5.91
CA GLN A 34 11.73 5.37 5.40
C GLN A 34 11.87 4.17 6.33
N GLU A 35 11.83 4.38 7.64
CA GLU A 35 11.90 3.31 8.66
C GLU A 35 10.68 2.36 8.54
N ASP A 36 9.48 2.90 8.37
CA ASP A 36 8.27 2.08 8.18
C ASP A 36 8.30 1.31 6.86
N TYR A 37 8.87 1.90 5.81
CA TYR A 37 9.10 1.22 4.53
C TYR A 37 10.07 0.06 4.68
N ASP A 38 11.23 0.29 5.31
CA ASP A 38 12.24 -0.74 5.53
C ASP A 38 11.70 -1.88 6.41
N ALA A 39 10.94 -1.54 7.46
CA ALA A 39 10.25 -2.52 8.29
C ALA A 39 9.21 -3.33 7.49
N ALA A 40 8.47 -2.72 6.57
CA ALA A 40 7.52 -3.42 5.72
C ALA A 40 8.24 -4.38 4.74
N ILE A 41 9.39 -4.00 4.20
CA ILE A 41 10.23 -4.86 3.36
C ILE A 41 10.73 -6.08 4.15
N ASP A 42 11.22 -5.87 5.36
CA ASP A 42 11.72 -6.96 6.20
C ASP A 42 10.59 -7.92 6.61
N GLU A 43 9.44 -7.41 7.01
CA GLU A 43 8.27 -8.22 7.34
C GLU A 43 7.79 -9.05 6.14
N LEU A 44 7.77 -8.49 4.93
CA LEU A 44 7.42 -9.22 3.72
C LEU A 44 8.35 -10.38 3.44
N ARG A 45 9.64 -10.29 3.74
CA ARG A 45 10.56 -11.43 3.58
C ARG A 45 10.13 -12.63 4.42
N PHE A 46 9.70 -12.39 5.67
CA PHE A 46 9.18 -13.45 6.54
C PHE A 46 7.87 -14.00 6.01
N ILE A 47 6.91 -13.13 5.69
CA ILE A 47 5.59 -13.53 5.18
C ILE A 47 5.76 -14.40 3.91
N LEU A 48 6.58 -13.99 2.95
CA LEU A 48 6.80 -14.74 1.71
C LEU A 48 7.48 -16.10 1.95
N THR A 49 8.28 -16.21 3.03
CA THR A 49 8.88 -17.48 3.43
C THR A 49 7.85 -18.38 4.08
N ASP A 50 7.05 -17.86 4.99
CA ASP A 50 5.98 -18.62 5.66
C ASP A 50 4.93 -19.08 4.65
N THR A 51 4.52 -18.21 3.72
CA THR A 51 3.61 -18.57 2.62
C THR A 51 4.13 -19.78 1.82
N ALA A 52 5.43 -19.83 1.50
CA ALA A 52 6.00 -20.97 0.81
C ALA A 52 5.90 -22.25 1.66
N MET A 53 6.21 -22.17 2.95
CA MET A 53 6.12 -23.33 3.86
C MET A 53 4.66 -23.81 4.00
N HIS A 54 3.71 -22.88 4.08
CA HIS A 54 2.28 -23.24 4.16
C HIS A 54 1.78 -23.90 2.87
N ILE A 55 2.26 -23.46 1.69
CA ILE A 55 1.96 -24.11 0.41
C ILE A 55 2.52 -25.53 0.40
N ASP A 56 3.80 -25.70 0.74
CA ASP A 56 4.48 -27.00 0.75
C ASP A 56 3.82 -28.00 1.74
N ALA A 57 3.35 -27.49 2.87
CA ALA A 57 2.65 -28.27 3.89
C ALA A 57 1.14 -28.45 3.61
N SER A 58 0.61 -27.84 2.55
CA SER A 58 -0.84 -27.80 2.22
C SER A 58 -1.70 -27.18 3.33
N TYR A 59 -1.17 -26.20 4.07
CA TYR A 59 -1.87 -25.45 5.11
C TYR A 59 -2.65 -24.28 4.50
N PHE A 60 -3.66 -24.58 3.70
CA PHE A 60 -4.41 -23.60 2.94
C PHE A 60 -5.13 -22.56 3.80
N GLY A 61 -5.54 -22.90 5.04
CA GLY A 61 -6.12 -21.95 5.96
C GLY A 61 -5.19 -20.78 6.30
N ASP A 62 -3.90 -21.08 6.50
CA ASP A 62 -2.89 -20.10 6.86
C ASP A 62 -2.50 -19.18 5.69
N LEU A 63 -2.65 -19.65 4.43
CA LEU A 63 -2.41 -18.83 3.23
C LEU A 63 -3.35 -17.61 3.13
N GLY A 64 -4.57 -17.71 3.65
CA GLY A 64 -5.49 -16.58 3.73
C GLY A 64 -4.93 -15.48 4.64
N GLU A 65 -4.45 -15.87 5.83
CA GLU A 65 -3.84 -14.95 6.79
C GLU A 65 -2.54 -14.34 6.26
N ASP A 66 -1.69 -15.14 5.61
CA ASP A 66 -0.47 -14.64 4.96
C ASP A 66 -0.80 -13.60 3.87
N SER A 67 -1.86 -13.84 3.08
CA SER A 67 -2.32 -12.89 2.08
C SER A 67 -2.73 -11.55 2.69
N ASP A 68 -3.46 -11.57 3.81
CA ASP A 68 -3.90 -10.37 4.50
C ASP A 68 -2.70 -9.59 5.10
N LYS A 69 -1.74 -10.31 5.67
CA LYS A 69 -0.49 -9.72 6.16
C LYS A 69 0.32 -9.08 5.01
N ALA A 70 0.50 -9.80 3.90
CA ALA A 70 1.20 -9.30 2.73
C ALA A 70 0.51 -8.06 2.16
N PHE A 71 -0.81 -8.06 2.03
CA PHE A 71 -1.58 -6.91 1.58
C PHE A 71 -1.34 -5.69 2.46
N THR A 72 -1.33 -5.87 3.78
CA THR A 72 -1.08 -4.78 4.74
C THR A 72 0.30 -4.15 4.53
N GLN A 73 1.35 -4.94 4.34
CA GLN A 73 2.69 -4.40 4.13
C GLN A 73 2.84 -3.75 2.75
N PHE A 74 2.29 -4.35 1.70
CA PHE A 74 2.30 -3.73 0.36
C PHE A 74 1.50 -2.42 0.31
N SER A 75 0.47 -2.25 1.13
CA SER A 75 -0.26 -0.97 1.26
C SER A 75 0.62 0.15 1.84
N LYS A 76 1.52 -0.17 2.77
CA LYS A 76 2.53 0.79 3.26
C LYS A 76 3.53 1.15 2.16
N ILE A 77 4.00 0.15 1.41
CA ILE A 77 4.92 0.34 0.28
C ILE A 77 4.29 1.22 -0.80
N GLU A 78 3.02 0.98 -1.14
CA GLU A 78 2.27 1.81 -2.07
C GLU A 78 2.21 3.27 -1.61
N THR A 79 1.85 3.50 -0.35
CA THR A 79 1.77 4.84 0.24
C THR A 79 3.11 5.56 0.18
N PHE A 80 4.20 4.86 0.50
CA PHE A 80 5.56 5.40 0.43
C PHE A 80 5.95 5.83 -1.00
N TRP A 81 5.75 4.98 -1.99
CA TRP A 81 6.09 5.30 -3.37
C TRP A 81 5.16 6.32 -4.00
N LYS A 82 3.90 6.36 -3.58
CA LYS A 82 2.94 7.38 -3.99
C LYS A 82 3.39 8.78 -3.56
N ALA A 83 3.86 8.92 -2.32
CA ALA A 83 4.41 10.18 -1.82
C ALA A 83 5.68 10.62 -2.60
N LYS A 84 6.43 9.68 -3.17
CA LYS A 84 7.65 9.93 -3.97
C LYS A 84 7.37 10.09 -5.47
N GLY A 85 6.14 9.87 -5.94
CA GLY A 85 5.78 9.95 -7.35
C GLY A 85 6.47 8.92 -8.25
N GLN A 86 6.81 7.73 -7.71
CA GLN A 86 7.51 6.67 -8.43
C GLN A 86 6.53 5.74 -9.14
N GLU A 87 6.10 6.11 -10.33
CA GLU A 87 5.09 5.38 -11.11
C GLU A 87 5.45 3.91 -11.34
N LYS A 88 6.72 3.59 -11.61
CA LYS A 88 7.13 2.20 -11.83
C LYS A 88 6.98 1.34 -10.58
N ALA A 89 7.29 1.88 -9.41
CA ALA A 89 7.09 1.18 -8.15
C ALA A 89 5.59 0.97 -7.86
N LEU A 90 4.74 1.93 -8.19
CA LEU A 90 3.29 1.81 -8.05
C LEU A 90 2.72 0.73 -8.98
N GLU A 91 3.15 0.67 -10.24
CA GLU A 91 2.77 -0.40 -11.17
C GLU A 91 3.14 -1.79 -10.64
N LEU A 92 4.36 -1.95 -10.11
CA LEU A 92 4.82 -3.21 -9.53
C LEU A 92 4.02 -3.58 -8.27
N THR A 93 3.66 -2.60 -7.46
CA THR A 93 2.83 -2.81 -6.25
C THR A 93 1.41 -3.24 -6.63
N GLU A 94 0.81 -2.67 -7.66
CA GLU A 94 -0.50 -3.10 -8.18
C GLU A 94 -0.44 -4.55 -8.67
N GLN A 95 0.61 -4.93 -9.39
CA GLN A 95 0.84 -6.31 -9.80
C GLN A 95 1.04 -7.25 -8.61
N ALA A 96 1.70 -6.80 -7.54
CA ALA A 96 1.83 -7.56 -6.31
C ALA A 96 0.47 -7.80 -5.63
N PHE A 97 -0.41 -6.81 -5.58
CA PHE A 97 -1.79 -6.99 -5.08
C PHE A 97 -2.58 -8.03 -5.89
N ALA A 98 -2.41 -8.04 -7.22
CA ALA A 98 -3.04 -9.06 -8.06
C ALA A 98 -2.52 -10.48 -7.72
N ALA A 99 -1.21 -10.63 -7.47
CA ALA A 99 -0.61 -11.88 -7.06
C ALA A 99 -1.08 -12.33 -5.67
N ILE A 100 -1.17 -11.41 -4.69
CA ILE A 100 -1.73 -11.68 -3.35
C ILE A 100 -3.16 -12.19 -3.46
N SER A 101 -3.99 -11.54 -4.29
CA SER A 101 -5.36 -12.00 -4.56
C SER A 101 -5.39 -13.39 -5.20
N GLY A 102 -4.36 -13.74 -5.98
CA GLY A 102 -4.15 -15.08 -6.54
C GLY A 102 -3.92 -16.13 -5.45
N ILE A 103 -3.05 -15.82 -4.47
CA ILE A 103 -2.78 -16.70 -3.32
C ILE A 103 -4.06 -16.91 -2.50
N SER A 104 -4.79 -15.84 -2.19
CA SER A 104 -6.04 -15.92 -1.42
C SER A 104 -7.10 -16.79 -2.13
N ARG A 105 -7.25 -16.67 -3.45
CA ARG A 105 -8.17 -17.53 -4.23
C ARG A 105 -7.73 -18.97 -4.23
N ALA A 106 -6.44 -19.24 -4.41
CA ALA A 106 -5.86 -20.56 -4.38
C ALA A 106 -6.05 -21.23 -3.00
N SER A 107 -5.91 -20.45 -1.91
CA SER A 107 -6.24 -20.88 -0.55
C SER A 107 -7.68 -21.37 -0.45
N GLY A 108 -8.65 -20.58 -0.87
CA GLY A 108 -10.07 -20.94 -0.84
C GLY A 108 -10.42 -22.16 -1.72
N ALA A 109 -9.69 -22.35 -2.83
CA ALA A 109 -9.83 -23.49 -3.73
C ALA A 109 -9.00 -24.71 -3.32
N GLN A 110 -8.13 -24.60 -2.32
CA GLN A 110 -7.12 -25.59 -1.91
C GLN A 110 -6.22 -26.03 -3.08
N ASP A 111 -5.87 -25.09 -3.96
CA ASP A 111 -5.09 -25.30 -5.18
C ASP A 111 -3.62 -24.92 -4.96
N GLY A 112 -2.81 -25.91 -4.56
CA GLY A 112 -1.38 -25.74 -4.31
C GLY A 112 -0.60 -25.25 -5.53
N PRO A 113 -0.74 -25.81 -6.72
CA PRO A 113 -0.12 -25.32 -7.95
C PRO A 113 -0.44 -23.84 -8.26
N ALA A 114 -1.71 -23.44 -8.13
CA ALA A 114 -2.11 -22.04 -8.32
C ALA A 114 -1.50 -21.12 -7.26
N ALA A 115 -1.44 -21.54 -5.99
CA ALA A 115 -0.78 -20.81 -4.91
C ALA A 115 0.72 -20.64 -5.19
N THR A 116 1.41 -21.68 -5.64
CA THR A 116 2.84 -21.62 -6.01
C THR A 116 3.10 -20.65 -7.14
N ALA A 117 2.26 -20.67 -8.19
CA ALA A 117 2.38 -19.75 -9.31
C ALA A 117 2.20 -18.29 -8.85
N ALA A 118 1.17 -18.01 -8.05
CA ALA A 118 0.89 -16.69 -7.54
C ALA A 118 2.01 -16.19 -6.59
N LEU A 119 2.57 -17.05 -5.74
CA LEU A 119 3.71 -16.70 -4.88
C LEU A 119 4.96 -16.39 -5.70
N THR A 120 5.22 -17.11 -6.78
CA THR A 120 6.34 -16.84 -7.69
C THR A 120 6.21 -15.46 -8.31
N GLU A 121 5.02 -15.09 -8.77
CA GLU A 121 4.72 -13.77 -9.30
C GLU A 121 4.91 -12.67 -8.23
N LEU A 122 4.42 -12.90 -7.01
CA LEU A 122 4.57 -11.95 -5.91
C LEU A 122 6.03 -11.71 -5.56
N ARG A 123 6.83 -12.77 -5.44
CA ARG A 123 8.28 -12.68 -5.16
C ARG A 123 9.01 -11.89 -6.22
N ALA A 124 8.71 -12.12 -7.50
CA ALA A 124 9.35 -11.39 -8.60
C ALA A 124 9.09 -9.88 -8.52
N ARG A 125 7.87 -9.42 -8.14
CA ARG A 125 7.56 -8.00 -7.94
C ARG A 125 8.23 -7.45 -6.67
N PHE A 126 8.20 -8.23 -5.60
CA PHE A 126 8.87 -7.86 -4.36
C PHE A 126 10.37 -7.62 -4.57
N ASP A 127 11.06 -8.51 -5.30
CA ASP A 127 12.49 -8.38 -5.59
C ASP A 127 12.81 -7.09 -6.37
N ASN A 128 11.94 -6.66 -7.28
CA ASN A 128 12.12 -5.39 -7.98
C ASN A 128 11.83 -4.17 -7.07
N ILE A 129 10.86 -4.25 -6.15
CA ILE A 129 10.45 -3.12 -5.31
C ILE A 129 11.43 -2.89 -4.17
N ARG A 130 11.94 -3.95 -3.54
CA ARG A 130 12.80 -3.88 -2.35
C ARG A 130 14.13 -3.15 -2.59
N ASP A 131 14.60 -3.12 -3.83
CA ASP A 131 15.86 -2.49 -4.20
C ASP A 131 15.58 -1.39 -5.26
N PRO A 132 15.81 -0.11 -4.94
CA PRO A 132 15.59 0.99 -5.89
C PRO A 132 16.34 0.84 -7.21
N GLU A 133 17.50 0.16 -7.22
CA GLU A 133 18.27 -0.09 -8.44
C GLU A 133 17.58 -1.12 -9.35
N CYS A 134 16.67 -1.90 -8.80
CA CYS A 134 15.94 -2.95 -9.49
C CYS A 134 14.60 -2.51 -10.08
N LEU A 135 14.10 -1.34 -9.68
CA LEU A 135 12.78 -0.84 -10.12
C LEU A 135 12.61 -0.81 -11.65
N ASN A 136 13.68 -0.51 -12.36
CA ASN A 136 13.66 -0.39 -13.82
C ASN A 136 14.16 -1.63 -14.55
N LYS A 137 14.53 -2.70 -13.83
CA LYS A 137 14.94 -3.96 -14.45
C LYS A 137 13.72 -4.81 -14.81
N PRO A 138 13.82 -5.70 -15.80
CA PRO A 138 12.75 -6.64 -16.11
C PRO A 138 12.39 -7.47 -14.88
N VAL A 139 11.09 -7.71 -14.69
CA VAL A 139 10.59 -8.54 -13.58
C VAL A 139 11.17 -9.96 -13.67
N GLY A 140 11.63 -10.49 -12.54
CA GLY A 140 12.30 -11.80 -12.48
C GLY A 140 13.79 -11.77 -12.81
N THR A 141 14.37 -10.58 -13.02
CA THR A 141 15.84 -10.43 -13.11
C THR A 141 16.44 -10.46 -11.70
N THR A 142 17.53 -11.20 -11.52
CA THR A 142 18.27 -11.19 -10.25
C THR A 142 18.85 -9.80 -10.01
N CYS A 143 18.54 -9.23 -8.87
CA CYS A 143 19.07 -7.95 -8.39
C CYS A 143 20.12 -8.13 -7.29
#